data_eef2a1158833aad835010253208cb291
#
_entry.id   eef2a1158833aad835010253208cb291
#
_cell.length_a   1.000
_cell.length_b   1.000
_cell.length_c   1.000
_cell.angle_alpha   90.00
_cell.angle_beta   90.00
_cell.angle_gamma   90.00
#
_symmetry.space_group_name_H-M   'P 1'
#
loop_
_entity.id
_entity.type
_entity.pdbx_description
1 polymer ?
#
loop_
_entity_poly.entity_id
_entity_poly.type
_entity_poly.pdbx_seq_one_letter_code
_entity_poly.pdbx_strand_id
1 'polypeptide(L)'
;MSSTVTPQIHSQRLIKNLMFSFTNKTTFLSELMQNARRAGATFVRFSFDEVWPNTLVVEDDGAGIANLQNLLTIAESGWDETIQAQENPFGMGFMSALFAAQRITVHSNGKRLSFDREEALEQKPIIVEDSPKDSQSTDVSTRIELYGIGLTQAEVISAIETAAQGFAIKVFFNGKECGRPFAWDNLMHN
;
A
#
# COMPACT_ATOMS: atom_id res chain seq x y z
N MET A 1 -10.51 -50.69 -9.85
CA MET A 1 -10.43 -49.40 -10.59
C MET A 1 -9.89 -48.36 -9.62
N SER A 2 -8.80 -47.74 -9.92
CA SER A 2 -8.26 -46.61 -9.12
C SER A 2 -8.75 -45.30 -9.73
N SER A 3 -9.22 -44.35 -8.89
CA SER A 3 -9.56 -42.98 -9.30
C SER A 3 -8.52 -42.03 -8.73
N THR A 4 -8.18 -40.99 -9.50
CA THR A 4 -7.27 -39.90 -9.05
C THR A 4 -8.09 -38.64 -8.75
N VAL A 5 -7.73 -37.91 -7.69
CA VAL A 5 -8.29 -36.61 -7.32
C VAL A 5 -7.16 -35.62 -7.31
N THR A 6 -7.38 -34.46 -7.93
CA THR A 6 -6.40 -33.35 -7.93
C THR A 6 -6.96 -32.21 -7.09
N PRO A 7 -6.18 -31.63 -6.16
CA PRO A 7 -6.58 -30.42 -5.43
C PRO A 7 -6.88 -29.28 -6.42
N GLN A 8 -7.97 -28.56 -6.16
CA GLN A 8 -8.37 -27.40 -6.97
C GLN A 8 -8.52 -26.17 -6.07
N ILE A 9 -8.11 -25.01 -6.57
CA ILE A 9 -8.25 -23.73 -5.88
C ILE A 9 -9.30 -22.91 -6.59
N HIS A 10 -10.30 -22.46 -5.83
CA HIS A 10 -11.29 -21.51 -6.31
C HIS A 10 -10.80 -20.10 -5.98
N SER A 11 -10.11 -19.45 -6.92
CA SER A 11 -9.38 -18.18 -6.73
C SER A 11 -10.24 -17.07 -6.12
N GLN A 12 -11.43 -16.81 -6.65
CA GLN A 12 -12.33 -15.77 -6.12
C GLN A 12 -12.75 -16.02 -4.66
N ARG A 13 -13.01 -17.28 -4.28
CA ARG A 13 -13.34 -17.62 -2.89
C ARG A 13 -12.13 -17.47 -1.98
N LEU A 14 -10.95 -17.85 -2.48
CA LEU A 14 -9.72 -17.68 -1.74
C LEU A 14 -9.45 -16.21 -1.45
N ILE A 15 -9.55 -15.32 -2.45
CA ILE A 15 -9.36 -13.88 -2.30
C ILE A 15 -10.35 -13.30 -1.28
N LYS A 16 -11.64 -13.65 -1.38
CA LYS A 16 -12.66 -13.21 -0.41
C LYS A 16 -12.36 -13.71 1.01
N ASN A 17 -11.87 -14.92 1.15
CA ASN A 17 -11.51 -15.47 2.47
C ASN A 17 -10.25 -14.82 3.05
N LEU A 18 -9.29 -14.43 2.23
CA LEU A 18 -8.10 -13.68 2.67
C LEU A 18 -8.47 -12.37 3.35
N MET A 19 -9.56 -11.70 2.95
CA MET A 19 -10.06 -10.49 3.61
C MET A 19 -10.28 -10.68 5.12
N PHE A 20 -10.76 -11.86 5.53
CA PHE A 20 -10.98 -12.18 6.96
C PHE A 20 -9.69 -12.50 7.72
N SER A 21 -8.59 -12.72 7.02
CA SER A 21 -7.27 -12.96 7.64
C SER A 21 -6.59 -11.67 8.10
N PHE A 22 -7.01 -10.52 7.57
CA PHE A 22 -6.51 -9.21 7.99
C PHE A 22 -7.32 -8.72 9.20
N THR A 23 -6.98 -9.24 10.37
CA THR A 23 -7.69 -8.93 11.63
C THR A 23 -7.43 -7.52 12.15
N ASN A 24 -6.26 -6.94 11.84
CA ASN A 24 -5.92 -5.56 12.20
C ASN A 24 -6.22 -4.61 11.04
N LYS A 25 -7.17 -3.71 11.25
CA LYS A 25 -7.63 -2.74 10.25
C LYS A 25 -6.57 -1.71 9.84
N THR A 26 -5.51 -1.54 10.62
CA THR A 26 -4.45 -0.54 10.36
C THR A 26 -3.19 -1.14 9.73
N THR A 27 -3.10 -2.46 9.54
CA THR A 27 -1.93 -3.15 8.98
C THR A 27 -1.50 -2.56 7.63
N PHE A 28 -2.46 -2.17 6.78
CA PHE A 28 -2.15 -1.61 5.46
C PHE A 28 -1.32 -0.32 5.53
N LEU A 29 -1.42 0.47 6.62
CA LEU A 29 -0.63 1.69 6.79
C LEU A 29 0.86 1.37 6.89
N SER A 30 1.22 0.40 7.75
CA SER A 30 2.61 -0.05 7.88
C SER A 30 3.12 -0.73 6.61
N GLU A 31 2.28 -1.47 5.89
CA GLU A 31 2.65 -2.08 4.62
C GLU A 31 2.95 -1.03 3.54
N LEU A 32 2.14 0.02 3.44
CA LEU A 32 2.40 1.13 2.51
C LEU A 32 3.70 1.87 2.86
N MET A 33 3.98 2.09 4.17
CA MET A 33 5.27 2.62 4.63
C MET A 33 6.44 1.72 4.19
N GLN A 34 6.34 0.40 4.40
CA GLN A 34 7.38 -0.54 4.00
C GLN A 34 7.59 -0.56 2.48
N ASN A 35 6.52 -0.46 1.70
CA ASN A 35 6.62 -0.40 0.25
C ASN A 35 7.36 0.85 -0.21
N ALA A 36 7.09 2.04 0.38
CA ALA A 36 7.84 3.26 0.11
C ALA A 36 9.34 3.07 0.44
N ARG A 37 9.67 2.50 1.62
CA ARG A 37 11.05 2.22 2.01
C ARG A 37 11.75 1.27 1.04
N ARG A 38 11.08 0.18 0.62
CA ARG A 38 11.62 -0.79 -0.36
C ARG A 38 11.83 -0.15 -1.72
N ALA A 39 10.99 0.81 -2.10
CA ALA A 39 11.16 1.60 -3.32
C ALA A 39 12.32 2.62 -3.24
N GLY A 40 13.07 2.66 -2.14
CA GLY A 40 14.17 3.59 -1.94
C GLY A 40 13.74 5.03 -1.68
N ALA A 41 12.52 5.25 -1.20
CA ALA A 41 12.03 6.56 -0.84
C ALA A 41 12.83 7.18 0.32
N THR A 42 12.91 8.51 0.35
CA THR A 42 13.47 9.27 1.47
C THR A 42 12.39 9.72 2.45
N PHE A 43 11.14 9.76 2.01
CA PHE A 43 9.98 10.06 2.84
C PHE A 43 8.73 9.27 2.40
N VAL A 44 7.76 9.18 3.31
CA VAL A 44 6.38 8.85 3.02
C VAL A 44 5.46 9.85 3.68
N ARG A 45 4.48 10.38 2.94
CA ARG A 45 3.48 11.34 3.41
C ARG A 45 2.10 10.70 3.42
N PHE A 46 1.38 10.91 4.51
CA PHE A 46 -0.02 10.57 4.66
C PHE A 46 -0.84 11.86 4.80
N SER A 47 -1.90 11.99 4.01
CA SER A 47 -2.89 13.04 4.14
C SER A 47 -4.26 12.42 4.27
N PHE A 48 -5.01 12.78 5.31
CA PHE A 48 -6.31 12.20 5.61
C PHE A 48 -7.39 13.27 5.70
N ASP A 49 -8.46 13.06 4.95
CA ASP A 49 -9.68 13.87 4.99
C ASP A 49 -10.85 13.00 5.48
N GLU A 50 -11.49 13.41 6.59
CA GLU A 50 -12.65 12.69 7.17
C GLU A 50 -13.98 12.98 6.45
N VAL A 51 -14.03 13.93 5.51
CA VAL A 51 -15.24 14.20 4.75
C VAL A 51 -15.61 12.97 3.91
N TRP A 52 -16.83 12.50 4.05
CA TRP A 52 -17.29 11.29 3.35
C TRP A 52 -17.44 11.48 1.84
N PRO A 53 -16.96 10.52 1.04
CA PRO A 53 -16.15 9.37 1.45
C PRO A 53 -14.77 9.82 1.92
N ASN A 54 -14.41 9.44 3.17
CA ASN A 54 -13.11 9.80 3.71
C ASN A 54 -11.99 9.30 2.80
N THR A 55 -10.93 10.09 2.70
CA THR A 55 -9.85 9.81 1.76
C THR A 55 -8.51 9.82 2.48
N LEU A 56 -7.77 8.73 2.35
CA LEU A 56 -6.36 8.66 2.73
C LEU A 56 -5.51 8.71 1.48
N VAL A 57 -4.63 9.69 1.40
CA VAL A 57 -3.62 9.82 0.35
C VAL A 57 -2.27 9.43 0.93
N VAL A 58 -1.53 8.59 0.21
CA VAL A 58 -0.17 8.17 0.55
C VAL A 58 0.75 8.51 -0.61
N GLU A 59 1.83 9.22 -0.32
CA GLU A 59 2.80 9.70 -1.31
C GLU A 59 4.22 9.33 -0.89
N ASP A 60 5.05 8.94 -1.87
CA ASP A 60 6.47 8.70 -1.68
C ASP A 60 7.30 9.20 -2.88
N ASP A 61 8.59 9.43 -2.65
CA ASP A 61 9.59 9.85 -3.62
C ASP A 61 10.49 8.71 -4.12
N GLY A 62 10.07 7.45 -3.95
CA GLY A 62 10.83 6.28 -4.35
C GLY A 62 10.94 6.07 -5.86
N ALA A 63 11.36 4.89 -6.28
CA ALA A 63 11.52 4.55 -7.69
C ALA A 63 10.19 4.47 -8.49
N GLY A 64 9.05 4.53 -7.79
CA GLY A 64 7.74 4.31 -8.37
C GLY A 64 7.45 2.83 -8.65
N ILE A 65 6.30 2.57 -9.28
CA ILE A 65 5.82 1.21 -9.56
C ILE A 65 6.04 0.93 -11.06
N ALA A 66 7.00 0.06 -11.36
CA ALA A 66 7.36 -0.26 -12.73
C ALA A 66 6.25 -1.04 -13.48
N ASN A 67 5.56 -1.94 -12.79
CA ASN A 67 4.46 -2.73 -13.32
C ASN A 67 3.27 -2.71 -12.38
N LEU A 68 2.22 -1.96 -12.75
CA LEU A 68 1.00 -1.84 -11.93
C LEU A 68 0.24 -3.16 -11.76
N GLN A 69 0.44 -4.16 -12.64
CA GLN A 69 -0.14 -5.50 -12.48
C GLN A 69 0.30 -6.15 -11.17
N ASN A 70 1.54 -5.92 -10.73
CA ASN A 70 2.08 -6.52 -9.50
C ASN A 70 1.30 -6.11 -8.24
N LEU A 71 0.62 -4.94 -8.25
CA LEU A 71 -0.24 -4.52 -7.14
C LEU A 71 -1.45 -5.45 -6.93
N LEU A 72 -1.93 -6.04 -8.02
CA LEU A 72 -3.16 -6.83 -8.04
C LEU A 72 -2.89 -8.34 -8.16
N THR A 73 -1.63 -8.74 -8.22
CA THR A 73 -1.23 -10.15 -8.26
C THR A 73 -0.97 -10.65 -6.85
N ILE A 74 -1.77 -11.66 -6.41
CA ILE A 74 -1.65 -12.24 -5.07
C ILE A 74 -0.46 -13.18 -5.03
N ALA A 75 0.33 -13.07 -3.96
CA ALA A 75 1.52 -13.89 -3.72
C ALA A 75 2.63 -13.68 -4.76
N GLU A 76 2.57 -12.66 -5.60
CA GLU A 76 3.66 -12.23 -6.44
C GLU A 76 4.27 -10.94 -5.89
N SER A 77 5.56 -10.95 -5.64
CA SER A 77 6.33 -9.79 -5.22
C SER A 77 7.00 -9.19 -6.45
N GLY A 78 6.69 -7.94 -6.76
CA GLY A 78 7.35 -7.19 -7.84
C GLY A 78 8.76 -6.71 -7.50
N TRP A 79 9.28 -7.08 -6.31
CA TRP A 79 10.61 -6.71 -5.84
C TRP A 79 11.67 -7.60 -6.47
N ASP A 80 12.90 -7.08 -6.61
CA ASP A 80 14.04 -7.84 -7.10
C ASP A 80 14.42 -8.99 -6.13
N GLU A 81 15.24 -9.93 -6.63
CA GLU A 81 15.62 -11.13 -5.88
C GLU A 81 16.35 -10.78 -4.56
N THR A 82 17.08 -9.65 -4.51
CA THR A 82 17.82 -9.22 -3.32
C THR A 82 16.85 -8.81 -2.21
N ILE A 83 15.84 -8.03 -2.53
CA ILE A 83 14.79 -7.61 -1.58
C ILE A 83 13.95 -8.81 -1.16
N GLN A 84 13.60 -9.69 -2.11
CA GLN A 84 12.86 -10.91 -1.81
C GLN A 84 13.61 -11.83 -0.85
N ALA A 85 14.92 -12.00 -1.04
CA ALA A 85 15.76 -12.84 -0.18
C ALA A 85 15.95 -12.26 1.23
N GLN A 86 16.03 -10.93 1.35
CA GLN A 86 16.29 -10.27 2.64
C GLN A 86 15.02 -10.06 3.47
N GLU A 87 13.89 -9.75 2.84
CA GLU A 87 12.69 -9.28 3.55
C GLU A 87 11.48 -10.21 3.39
N ASN A 88 11.55 -11.24 2.52
CA ASN A 88 10.45 -12.16 2.24
C ASN A 88 9.09 -11.44 2.06
N PRO A 89 8.97 -10.45 1.18
CA PRO A 89 7.72 -9.78 0.95
C PRO A 89 6.72 -10.77 0.36
N PHE A 90 5.67 -11.09 1.11
CA PHE A 90 4.68 -12.12 0.73
C PHE A 90 3.80 -11.75 -0.48
N GLY A 91 4.01 -10.58 -1.11
CA GLY A 91 3.17 -10.11 -2.22
C GLY A 91 1.71 -9.85 -1.81
N MET A 92 1.45 -9.71 -0.51
CA MET A 92 0.10 -9.46 0.01
C MET A 92 -0.06 -8.10 0.69
N GLY A 93 1.01 -7.30 0.79
CA GLY A 93 0.98 -6.02 1.50
C GLY A 93 -0.06 -5.05 0.93
N PHE A 94 -0.09 -4.90 -0.39
CA PHE A 94 -1.07 -4.04 -1.06
C PHE A 94 -2.50 -4.59 -0.98
N MET A 95 -2.67 -5.91 -0.85
CA MET A 95 -4.00 -6.52 -0.65
C MET A 95 -4.66 -6.06 0.65
N SER A 96 -3.88 -5.74 1.70
CA SER A 96 -4.43 -5.18 2.93
C SER A 96 -5.05 -3.78 2.69
N ALA A 97 -4.46 -2.96 1.82
CA ALA A 97 -5.02 -1.68 1.40
C ALA A 97 -6.28 -1.86 0.53
N LEU A 98 -6.28 -2.86 -0.38
CA LEU A 98 -7.46 -3.22 -1.17
C LEU A 98 -8.65 -3.56 -0.27
N PHE A 99 -8.43 -4.32 0.81
CA PHE A 99 -9.51 -4.69 1.72
C PHE A 99 -9.96 -3.55 2.64
N ALA A 100 -9.07 -2.56 2.89
CA ALA A 100 -9.37 -1.43 3.76
C ALA A 100 -10.22 -0.34 3.09
N ALA A 101 -10.13 -0.17 1.76
CA ALA A 101 -10.78 0.90 1.01
C ALA A 101 -11.96 0.40 0.18
N GLN A 102 -12.88 1.30 -0.21
CA GLN A 102 -13.94 1.01 -1.17
C GLN A 102 -13.48 1.21 -2.62
N ARG A 103 -12.65 2.24 -2.86
CA ARG A 103 -12.02 2.54 -4.14
C ARG A 103 -10.54 2.88 -3.92
N ILE A 104 -9.72 2.52 -4.88
CA ILE A 104 -8.29 2.84 -4.90
C ILE A 104 -7.94 3.52 -6.23
N THR A 105 -7.15 4.59 -6.15
CA THR A 105 -6.49 5.19 -7.30
C THR A 105 -4.99 5.20 -7.04
N VAL A 106 -4.21 4.76 -8.02
CA VAL A 106 -2.74 4.77 -7.96
C VAL A 106 -2.21 5.57 -9.13
N HIS A 107 -1.32 6.51 -8.85
CA HIS A 107 -0.54 7.24 -9.82
C HIS A 107 0.93 6.90 -9.63
N SER A 108 1.60 6.43 -10.66
CA SER A 108 3.03 6.16 -10.62
C SER A 108 3.63 6.10 -12.02
N ASN A 109 4.82 6.67 -12.19
CA ASN A 109 5.58 6.63 -13.44
C ASN A 109 4.78 7.07 -14.69
N GLY A 110 3.94 8.13 -14.56
CA GLY A 110 3.14 8.64 -15.66
C GLY A 110 1.95 7.75 -16.05
N LYS A 111 1.59 6.80 -15.20
CA LYS A 111 0.43 5.92 -15.35
C LYS A 111 -0.56 6.15 -14.21
N ARG A 112 -1.83 5.88 -14.49
CA ARG A 112 -2.93 5.90 -13.51
C ARG A 112 -3.71 4.61 -13.59
N LEU A 113 -4.06 4.09 -12.42
CA LEU A 113 -4.92 2.93 -12.24
C LEU A 113 -6.00 3.32 -11.24
N SER A 114 -7.29 3.14 -11.57
CA SER A 114 -8.39 3.42 -10.64
C SER A 114 -9.44 2.33 -10.74
N PHE A 115 -9.88 1.81 -9.58
CA PHE A 115 -10.83 0.69 -9.52
C PHE A 115 -11.55 0.63 -8.19
N ASP A 116 -12.74 0.06 -8.21
CA ASP A 116 -13.48 -0.30 -7.02
C ASP A 116 -13.01 -1.64 -6.46
N ARG A 117 -13.06 -1.80 -5.14
CA ARG A 117 -12.67 -3.06 -4.47
C ARG A 117 -13.37 -4.28 -5.06
N GLU A 118 -14.67 -4.15 -5.33
CA GLU A 118 -15.49 -5.23 -5.90
C GLU A 118 -14.99 -5.66 -7.28
N GLU A 119 -14.55 -4.73 -8.14
CA GLU A 119 -13.98 -5.03 -9.46
C GLU A 119 -12.73 -5.90 -9.33
N ALA A 120 -11.84 -5.55 -8.40
CA ALA A 120 -10.64 -6.32 -8.13
C ALA A 120 -10.95 -7.71 -7.54
N LEU A 121 -11.91 -7.81 -6.60
CA LEU A 121 -12.34 -9.07 -6.00
C LEU A 121 -13.03 -10.02 -7.01
N GLU A 122 -13.70 -9.46 -8.01
CA GLU A 122 -14.31 -10.19 -9.11
C GLU A 122 -13.32 -10.49 -10.25
N GLN A 123 -12.07 -10.04 -10.12
CA GLN A 123 -11.02 -10.20 -11.13
C GLN A 123 -11.40 -9.59 -12.48
N LYS A 124 -12.14 -8.48 -12.46
CA LYS A 124 -12.47 -7.73 -13.68
C LYS A 124 -11.22 -7.06 -14.25
N PRO A 125 -11.12 -6.94 -15.59
CA PRO A 125 -10.06 -6.13 -16.20
C PRO A 125 -10.14 -4.68 -15.73
N ILE A 126 -9.00 -4.12 -15.28
CA ILE A 126 -8.87 -2.74 -14.84
C ILE A 126 -8.00 -2.01 -15.84
N ILE A 127 -8.45 -0.83 -16.27
CA ILE A 127 -7.75 -0.05 -17.29
C ILE A 127 -6.63 0.75 -16.65
N VAL A 128 -5.44 0.66 -17.25
CA VAL A 128 -4.31 1.54 -16.94
C VAL A 128 -4.30 2.68 -17.96
N GLU A 129 -4.38 3.91 -17.48
CA GLU A 129 -4.39 5.12 -18.28
C GLU A 129 -3.03 5.82 -18.23
N ASP A 130 -2.68 6.53 -19.31
CA ASP A 130 -1.58 7.48 -19.25
C ASP A 130 -2.01 8.71 -18.43
N SER A 131 -1.18 9.10 -17.48
CA SER A 131 -1.43 10.25 -16.61
C SER A 131 -0.22 11.17 -16.68
N PRO A 132 -0.30 12.32 -17.39
CA PRO A 132 0.79 13.30 -17.39
C PRO A 132 1.15 13.72 -15.97
N LYS A 133 2.45 13.98 -15.72
CA LYS A 133 2.97 14.38 -14.40
C LYS A 133 2.46 15.73 -13.90
N ASP A 134 1.71 16.49 -14.70
CA ASP A 134 1.30 17.87 -14.38
C ASP A 134 0.33 18.02 -13.19
N SER A 135 -0.16 16.92 -12.64
CA SER A 135 -1.09 16.94 -11.49
C SER A 135 -0.45 16.53 -10.16
N GLN A 136 0.83 16.20 -10.14
CA GLN A 136 1.53 15.76 -8.92
C GLN A 136 2.66 16.74 -8.58
N SER A 137 2.97 16.87 -7.29
CA SER A 137 4.18 17.52 -6.82
C SER A 137 5.41 16.92 -7.51
N THR A 138 6.35 17.74 -7.93
CA THR A 138 7.56 17.31 -8.66
C THR A 138 8.46 16.37 -7.85
N ASP A 139 8.23 16.28 -6.55
CA ASP A 139 8.98 15.46 -5.59
C ASP A 139 8.30 14.12 -5.26
N VAL A 140 7.20 13.75 -5.94
CA VAL A 140 6.43 12.52 -5.70
C VAL A 140 6.54 11.59 -6.89
N SER A 141 6.89 10.32 -6.63
CA SER A 141 6.97 9.26 -7.65
C SER A 141 5.77 8.32 -7.62
N THR A 142 5.22 8.06 -6.41
CA THR A 142 4.01 7.27 -6.22
C THR A 142 3.00 8.05 -5.40
N ARG A 143 1.73 8.03 -5.83
CA ARG A 143 0.60 8.55 -5.09
C ARG A 143 -0.52 7.50 -5.10
N ILE A 144 -0.96 7.10 -3.92
CA ILE A 144 -2.05 6.14 -3.70
C ILE A 144 -3.15 6.85 -2.96
N GLU A 145 -4.37 6.81 -3.50
CA GLU A 145 -5.56 7.39 -2.90
C GLU A 145 -6.52 6.27 -2.53
N LEU A 146 -6.89 6.20 -1.25
CA LEU A 146 -7.75 5.19 -0.66
C LEU A 146 -9.05 5.88 -0.22
N TYR A 147 -10.16 5.58 -0.90
CA TYR A 147 -11.46 6.19 -0.62
C TYR A 147 -12.33 5.25 0.20
N GLY A 148 -13.03 5.82 1.18
CA GLY A 148 -14.00 5.10 2.00
C GLY A 148 -13.34 4.07 2.90
N ILE A 149 -12.23 4.41 3.55
CA ILE A 149 -11.61 3.57 4.57
C ILE A 149 -12.44 3.61 5.87
N GLY A 150 -12.58 2.47 6.53
CA GLY A 150 -13.39 2.33 7.75
C GLY A 150 -12.63 2.74 9.03
N LEU A 151 -11.84 3.83 8.98
CA LEU A 151 -11.03 4.35 10.10
C LEU A 151 -11.33 5.84 10.31
N THR A 152 -11.23 6.29 11.55
CA THR A 152 -11.21 7.69 11.94
C THR A 152 -9.80 8.28 11.80
N GLN A 153 -9.68 9.61 11.75
CA GLN A 153 -8.37 10.28 11.74
C GLN A 153 -7.54 9.91 12.97
N ALA A 154 -8.17 9.79 14.14
CA ALA A 154 -7.48 9.41 15.38
C ALA A 154 -6.86 8.00 15.30
N GLU A 155 -7.57 7.03 14.70
CA GLU A 155 -7.05 5.67 14.50
C GLU A 155 -5.91 5.68 13.48
N VAL A 156 -6.03 6.43 12.38
CA VAL A 156 -5.00 6.54 11.35
C VAL A 156 -3.72 7.16 11.91
N ILE A 157 -3.80 8.32 12.58
CA ILE A 157 -2.61 8.99 13.13
C ILE A 157 -1.94 8.13 14.21
N SER A 158 -2.72 7.53 15.11
CA SER A 158 -2.17 6.66 16.17
C SER A 158 -1.38 5.47 15.59
N ALA A 159 -1.91 4.84 14.54
CA ALA A 159 -1.24 3.73 13.89
C ALA A 159 0.03 4.17 13.15
N ILE A 160 0.00 5.31 12.44
CA ILE A 160 1.15 5.86 11.73
C ILE A 160 2.25 6.29 12.72
N GLU A 161 1.91 7.02 13.78
CA GLU A 161 2.89 7.44 14.80
C GLU A 161 3.54 6.23 15.48
N THR A 162 2.76 5.18 15.77
CA THR A 162 3.31 3.94 16.33
C THR A 162 4.29 3.27 15.36
N ALA A 163 3.93 3.14 14.09
CA ALA A 163 4.79 2.53 13.08
C ALA A 163 6.02 3.39 12.75
N ALA A 164 5.92 4.71 12.90
CA ALA A 164 7.00 5.63 12.61
C ALA A 164 8.15 5.61 13.62
N GLN A 165 7.91 5.21 14.88
CA GLN A 165 8.88 5.37 15.99
C GLN A 165 10.31 4.90 15.70
N GLY A 166 10.47 3.78 15.00
CA GLY A 166 11.77 3.24 14.59
C GLY A 166 11.94 3.17 13.06
N PHE A 167 11.10 3.90 12.31
CA PHE A 167 11.09 3.76 10.86
C PHE A 167 12.28 4.46 10.20
N ALA A 168 12.87 3.82 9.18
CA ALA A 168 14.13 4.24 8.60
C ALA A 168 14.06 5.55 7.79
N ILE A 169 12.89 5.87 7.19
CA ILE A 169 12.69 7.08 6.39
C ILE A 169 11.74 8.04 7.09
N LYS A 170 11.71 9.30 6.65
CA LYS A 170 10.81 10.32 7.22
C LYS A 170 9.37 9.98 6.97
N VAL A 171 8.51 10.17 7.97
CA VAL A 171 7.07 9.95 7.91
C VAL A 171 6.35 11.23 8.24
N PHE A 172 5.38 11.62 7.40
CA PHE A 172 4.57 12.82 7.61
C PHE A 172 3.09 12.44 7.67
N PHE A 173 2.34 13.13 8.53
CA PHE A 173 0.89 13.05 8.60
C PHE A 173 0.28 14.45 8.57
N ASN A 174 -0.59 14.73 7.60
CA ASN A 174 -1.22 16.03 7.36
C ASN A 174 -0.20 17.19 7.42
N GLY A 175 0.95 17.02 6.75
CA GLY A 175 2.01 18.01 6.65
C GLY A 175 2.94 18.11 7.86
N LYS A 176 2.68 17.38 8.96
CA LYS A 176 3.52 17.35 10.16
C LYS A 176 4.41 16.10 10.18
N GLU A 177 5.70 16.24 10.45
CA GLU A 177 6.61 15.11 10.62
C GLU A 177 6.27 14.34 11.90
N CYS A 178 6.16 13.01 11.78
CA CYS A 178 5.97 12.09 12.90
C CYS A 178 7.30 11.83 13.59
N GLY A 179 7.27 11.77 14.95
CA GLY A 179 8.47 11.49 15.73
C GLY A 179 9.02 10.08 15.46
N ARG A 180 10.33 9.98 15.27
CA ARG A 180 11.05 8.72 15.06
C ARG A 180 12.16 8.51 16.11
N PRO A 181 11.83 8.48 17.43
CA PRO A 181 12.82 8.51 18.51
C PRO A 181 13.77 7.30 18.49
N PHE A 182 13.36 6.19 17.90
CA PHE A 182 14.14 4.94 17.81
C PHE A 182 14.72 4.69 16.41
N ALA A 183 14.62 5.65 15.48
CA ALA A 183 15.26 5.53 14.19
C ALA A 183 16.78 5.68 14.34
N TRP A 184 17.54 4.92 13.54
CA TRP A 184 19.00 4.85 13.64
C TRP A 184 19.68 6.22 13.52
N ASP A 185 19.20 7.05 12.60
CA ASP A 185 19.69 8.43 12.40
C ASP A 185 19.51 9.31 13.62
N ASN A 186 18.45 9.11 14.42
CA ASN A 186 18.20 9.85 15.65
C ASN A 186 19.00 9.31 16.85
N LEU A 187 19.30 7.99 16.87
CA LEU A 187 20.07 7.38 17.96
C LEU A 187 21.56 7.74 17.91
N MET A 188 22.07 8.12 16.74
CA MET A 188 23.48 8.50 16.58
C MET A 188 23.77 9.97 16.97
N HIS A 189 22.75 10.78 17.23
CA HIS A 189 22.86 12.20 17.58
C HIS A 189 22.51 12.51 19.05
N ASN A 190 22.20 11.49 19.87
CA ASN A 190 22.01 11.55 21.32
C ASN A 190 23.11 10.80 22.06
#